data_cc89812820ab8ade811d3b686d1f4cc6
#
_entry.id   cc89812820ab8ade811d3b686d1f4cc6
#
_cell.length_a   1.000
_cell.length_b   1.000
_cell.length_c   1.000
_cell.angle_alpha   90.00
_cell.angle_beta   90.00
_cell.angle_gamma   90.00
#
_symmetry.space_group_name_H-M   'P 1'
#
loop_
_entity.id
_entity.type
_entity.pdbx_description
1 polymer ?
#
loop_
_entity_poly.entity_id
_entity_poly.type
_entity_poly.pdbx_seq_one_letter_code
_entity_poly.pdbx_strand_id
1 'polypeptide(L)'
;MADSSISKFFEKSLKERLGVVADFSGLSQDELKIIEDATGGISYDEADRMIENAIGTFSLPLGIATNFRINDKDYLIPMVIEEPSVIAAASKAAKIARVHGGFKAKSEQSYSIGQIQIVIKKFLEL
;
A
#
# COMPACT_ATOMS: atom_id res chain seq x y z
N MET A 1 -7.03 11.13 -19.13
CA MET A 1 -6.26 10.47 -18.05
C MET A 1 -6.99 10.69 -16.75
N ALA A 2 -7.07 9.69 -15.91
CA ALA A 2 -7.69 9.84 -14.59
C ALA A 2 -6.85 10.81 -13.73
N ASP A 3 -7.52 11.73 -13.02
CA ASP A 3 -6.88 12.73 -12.15
C ASP A 3 -6.97 12.30 -10.70
N SER A 4 -5.84 12.24 -10.00
CA SER A 4 -5.76 11.86 -8.59
C SER A 4 -6.04 13.01 -7.63
N SER A 5 -6.26 14.24 -8.11
CA SER A 5 -6.59 15.41 -7.30
C SER A 5 -8.08 15.46 -6.94
N ILE A 6 -8.52 14.52 -6.11
CA ILE A 6 -9.91 14.35 -5.73
C ILE A 6 -10.24 15.30 -4.57
N SER A 7 -11.03 16.34 -4.86
CA SER A 7 -11.46 17.29 -3.84
C SER A 7 -12.35 16.60 -2.80
N LYS A 8 -12.12 16.91 -1.51
CA LYS A 8 -12.95 16.45 -0.39
C LYS A 8 -13.13 14.91 -0.34
N PHE A 9 -12.13 14.15 -0.73
CA PHE A 9 -12.21 12.69 -0.72
C PHE A 9 -12.59 12.12 0.65
N PHE A 10 -12.09 12.72 1.72
CA PHE A 10 -12.38 12.32 3.11
C PHE A 10 -13.82 12.58 3.54
N GLU A 11 -14.54 13.52 2.91
CA GLU A 11 -15.95 13.82 3.21
C GLU A 11 -16.93 12.81 2.57
N LYS A 12 -16.45 12.02 1.61
CA LYS A 12 -17.25 10.99 0.93
C LYS A 12 -17.52 9.80 1.83
N SER A 13 -18.68 9.18 1.65
CA SER A 13 -19.00 7.88 2.26
C SER A 13 -18.02 6.79 1.78
N LEU A 14 -17.94 5.68 2.52
CA LEU A 14 -17.10 4.54 2.13
C LEU A 14 -17.43 4.05 0.70
N LYS A 15 -18.72 3.92 0.40
CA LYS A 15 -19.19 3.46 -0.92
C LYS A 15 -18.78 4.41 -2.05
N GLU A 16 -18.90 5.73 -1.82
CA GLU A 16 -18.45 6.72 -2.81
C GLU A 16 -16.93 6.70 -3.00
N ARG A 17 -16.16 6.49 -1.92
CA ARG A 17 -14.71 6.36 -2.01
C ARG A 17 -14.30 5.13 -2.81
N LEU A 18 -14.96 3.98 -2.56
CA LEU A 18 -14.72 2.75 -3.33
C LEU A 18 -15.07 2.95 -4.80
N GLY A 19 -16.19 3.61 -5.13
CA GLY A 19 -16.55 3.94 -6.52
C GLY A 19 -15.46 4.78 -7.21
N VAL A 20 -14.96 5.82 -6.56
CA VAL A 20 -13.88 6.65 -7.11
C VAL A 20 -12.59 5.85 -7.36
N VAL A 21 -12.25 4.94 -6.45
CA VAL A 21 -11.07 4.07 -6.60
C VAL A 21 -11.27 3.10 -7.76
N ALA A 22 -12.47 2.52 -7.89
CA ALA A 22 -12.82 1.65 -9.00
C ALA A 22 -12.68 2.34 -10.35
N ASP A 23 -13.27 3.52 -10.49
CA ASP A 23 -13.24 4.30 -11.73
C ASP A 23 -11.81 4.72 -12.10
N PHE A 24 -11.00 5.08 -11.09
CA PHE A 24 -9.60 5.46 -11.31
C PHE A 24 -8.71 4.27 -11.73
N SER A 25 -8.91 3.11 -11.09
CA SER A 25 -8.04 1.94 -11.23
C SER A 25 -8.55 0.90 -12.22
N GLY A 26 -9.80 1.02 -12.68
CA GLY A 26 -10.45 0.06 -13.57
C GLY A 26 -10.79 -1.27 -12.89
N LEU A 27 -11.05 -1.24 -11.56
CA LEU A 27 -11.42 -2.44 -10.82
C LEU A 27 -12.78 -2.99 -11.22
N SER A 28 -12.87 -4.30 -11.34
CA SER A 28 -14.12 -5.04 -11.54
C SER A 28 -14.99 -5.04 -10.27
N GLN A 29 -16.26 -5.39 -10.41
CA GLN A 29 -17.16 -5.52 -9.26
C GLN A 29 -16.73 -6.64 -8.29
N ASP A 30 -16.13 -7.71 -8.79
CA ASP A 30 -15.62 -8.80 -7.95
C ASP A 30 -14.40 -8.36 -7.13
N GLU A 31 -13.50 -7.57 -7.73
CA GLU A 31 -12.34 -7.00 -7.01
C GLU A 31 -12.76 -5.98 -5.95
N LEU A 32 -13.78 -5.15 -6.24
CA LEU A 32 -14.34 -4.23 -5.25
C LEU A 32 -14.96 -4.98 -4.07
N LYS A 33 -15.66 -6.07 -4.35
CA LYS A 33 -16.27 -6.89 -3.31
C LYS A 33 -15.24 -7.52 -2.37
N ILE A 34 -14.06 -7.93 -2.88
CA ILE A 34 -12.96 -8.43 -2.06
C ILE A 34 -12.51 -7.35 -1.05
N ILE A 35 -12.43 -6.08 -1.49
CA ILE A 35 -12.06 -4.96 -0.62
C ILE A 35 -13.17 -4.67 0.38
N GLU A 36 -14.43 -4.63 -0.06
CA GLU A 36 -15.60 -4.30 0.76
C GLU A 36 -15.84 -5.35 1.86
N ASP A 37 -15.75 -6.62 1.50
CA ASP A 37 -15.97 -7.74 2.42
C ASP A 37 -14.73 -8.06 3.27
N ALA A 38 -13.62 -7.37 3.05
CA ALA A 38 -12.31 -7.65 3.68
C ALA A 38 -11.87 -9.11 3.53
N THR A 39 -12.28 -9.76 2.42
CA THR A 39 -11.99 -11.18 2.15
C THR A 39 -10.61 -11.41 1.54
N GLY A 40 -9.89 -10.34 1.21
CA GLY A 40 -8.53 -10.39 0.64
C GLY A 40 -7.42 -10.64 1.67
N GLY A 41 -7.77 -10.98 2.91
CA GLY A 41 -6.81 -11.34 3.95
C GLY A 41 -6.26 -12.75 3.77
N ILE A 42 -5.10 -13.01 4.39
CA ILE A 42 -4.51 -14.34 4.46
C ILE A 42 -5.32 -15.26 5.37
N SER A 43 -5.42 -16.54 5.02
CA SER A 43 -6.04 -17.56 5.86
C SER A 43 -5.19 -17.90 7.09
N TYR A 44 -5.78 -18.60 8.06
CA TYR A 44 -5.04 -19.10 9.22
C TYR A 44 -3.86 -20.00 8.81
N ASP A 45 -4.09 -20.91 7.86
CA ASP A 45 -3.07 -21.83 7.37
C ASP A 45 -1.93 -21.12 6.62
N GLU A 46 -2.23 -20.00 5.96
CA GLU A 46 -1.20 -19.16 5.35
C GLU A 46 -0.40 -18.42 6.41
N ALA A 47 -1.07 -17.86 7.42
CA ALA A 47 -0.40 -17.19 8.53
C ALA A 47 0.56 -18.12 9.28
N ASP A 48 0.16 -19.36 9.54
CA ASP A 48 0.98 -20.38 10.22
C ASP A 48 2.25 -20.74 9.42
N ARG A 49 2.17 -20.68 8.09
CA ARG A 49 3.34 -20.87 7.22
C ARG A 49 4.26 -19.65 7.09
N MET A 50 3.75 -18.46 7.45
CA MET A 50 4.49 -17.20 7.30
C MET A 50 5.29 -16.83 8.54
N ILE A 51 4.79 -17.16 9.73
CA ILE A 51 5.42 -16.82 11.00
C ILE A 51 5.36 -18.00 11.98
N GLU A 52 6.36 -18.06 12.86
CA GLU A 52 6.36 -19.03 13.97
C GLU A 52 5.29 -18.65 15.03
N ASN A 53 4.66 -19.67 15.63
CA ASN A 53 3.68 -19.50 16.70
C ASN A 53 2.45 -18.66 16.31
N ALA A 54 2.01 -18.74 15.07
CA ALA A 54 0.81 -18.05 14.61
C ALA A 54 -0.44 -18.50 15.42
N ILE A 55 -1.24 -17.53 15.85
CA ILE A 55 -2.52 -17.77 16.54
C ILE A 55 -3.70 -17.19 15.76
N GLY A 56 -3.46 -16.56 14.64
CA GLY A 56 -4.49 -15.93 13.81
C GLY A 56 -3.93 -14.80 12.96
N THR A 57 -4.84 -13.99 12.43
CA THR A 57 -4.55 -12.80 11.63
C THR A 57 -5.10 -11.54 12.30
N PHE A 58 -4.51 -10.41 12.00
CA PHE A 58 -4.96 -9.10 12.50
C PHE A 58 -5.21 -8.15 11.34
N SER A 59 -6.41 -7.58 11.26
CA SER A 59 -6.78 -6.65 10.20
C SER A 59 -6.40 -5.22 10.55
N LEU A 60 -5.83 -4.51 9.58
CA LEU A 60 -5.53 -3.07 9.67
C LEU A 60 -6.36 -2.29 8.65
N PRO A 61 -6.72 -1.01 8.95
CA PRO A 61 -7.42 -0.16 8.00
C PRO A 61 -6.62 0.06 6.72
N LEU A 62 -7.27 -0.10 5.57
CA LEU A 62 -6.74 0.23 4.24
C LEU A 62 -7.35 1.54 3.78
N GLY A 63 -6.53 2.53 3.52
CA GLY A 63 -6.95 3.83 2.99
C GLY A 63 -6.19 4.22 1.74
N ILE A 64 -6.59 5.36 1.15
CA ILE A 64 -6.00 5.87 -0.10
C ILE A 64 -5.46 7.28 0.12
N ALA A 65 -4.19 7.49 -0.16
CA ALA A 65 -3.61 8.82 -0.29
C ALA A 65 -3.78 9.34 -1.72
N THR A 66 -4.27 10.58 -1.83
CA THR A 66 -4.63 11.26 -3.09
C THR A 66 -3.59 12.31 -3.48
N ASN A 67 -3.80 12.98 -4.62
CA ASN A 67 -2.98 14.08 -5.17
C ASN A 67 -1.58 13.69 -5.64
N PHE A 68 -1.18 12.43 -5.61
CA PHE A 68 0.14 12.02 -6.07
C PHE A 68 0.24 12.12 -7.59
N ARG A 69 1.21 12.93 -8.03
CA ARG A 69 1.65 13.02 -9.42
C ARG A 69 3.14 12.71 -9.46
N ILE A 70 3.51 11.63 -10.15
CA ILE A 70 4.89 11.13 -10.22
C ILE A 70 5.25 10.97 -11.69
N ASN A 71 6.32 11.62 -12.14
CA ASN A 71 6.75 11.60 -13.54
C ASN A 71 5.60 11.92 -14.51
N ASP A 72 4.84 12.97 -14.19
CA ASP A 72 3.72 13.48 -14.98
C ASP A 72 2.50 12.55 -15.07
N LYS A 73 2.47 11.46 -14.29
CA LYS A 73 1.36 10.52 -14.19
C LYS A 73 0.72 10.58 -12.80
N ASP A 74 -0.60 10.49 -12.75
CA ASP A 74 -1.39 10.50 -11.52
C ASP A 74 -1.51 9.10 -10.91
N TYR A 75 -1.45 9.05 -9.56
CA TYR A 75 -1.56 7.82 -8.77
C TYR A 75 -2.46 8.00 -7.56
N LEU A 76 -3.22 6.98 -7.24
CA LEU A 76 -3.81 6.77 -5.92
C LEU A 76 -2.93 5.78 -5.16
N ILE A 77 -2.49 6.15 -3.96
CA ILE A 77 -1.53 5.33 -3.20
C ILE A 77 -2.27 4.61 -2.07
N PRO A 78 -2.43 3.28 -2.14
CA PRO A 78 -2.98 2.51 -1.03
C PRO A 78 -2.01 2.51 0.15
N MET A 79 -2.53 2.70 1.35
CA MET A 79 -1.78 2.74 2.59
C MET A 79 -2.51 1.96 3.68
N VAL A 80 -1.80 1.09 4.36
CA VAL A 80 -2.30 0.38 5.53
C VAL A 80 -1.69 1.00 6.77
N ILE A 81 -2.53 1.55 7.65
CA ILE A 81 -2.08 2.28 8.84
C ILE A 81 -3.20 2.37 9.88
N GLU A 82 -2.86 2.29 11.14
CA GLU A 82 -3.76 2.42 12.28
C GLU A 82 -3.96 3.88 12.73
N GLU A 83 -3.11 4.82 12.27
CA GLU A 83 -3.14 6.20 12.70
C GLU A 83 -3.93 7.10 11.72
N PRO A 84 -4.91 7.91 12.21
CA PRO A 84 -5.80 8.68 11.35
C PRO A 84 -5.11 9.77 10.51
N SER A 85 -4.01 10.35 11.01
CA SER A 85 -3.38 11.54 10.43
C SER A 85 -2.43 11.26 9.27
N VAL A 86 -1.87 10.06 9.16
CA VAL A 86 -0.78 9.74 8.23
C VAL A 86 -1.22 9.86 6.76
N ILE A 87 -2.36 9.28 6.41
CA ILE A 87 -2.89 9.33 5.03
C ILE A 87 -3.26 10.77 4.64
N ALA A 88 -3.84 11.51 5.58
CA ALA A 88 -4.17 12.91 5.39
C ALA A 88 -2.91 13.77 5.17
N ALA A 89 -1.87 13.55 5.97
CA ALA A 89 -0.59 14.25 5.84
C ALA A 89 0.09 13.94 4.50
N ALA A 90 0.14 12.66 4.09
CA ALA A 90 0.68 12.23 2.81
C ALA A 90 -0.07 12.89 1.64
N SER A 91 -1.41 12.88 1.67
CA SER A 91 -2.24 13.52 0.64
C SER A 91 -2.05 15.03 0.58
N LYS A 92 -1.88 15.69 1.74
CA LYS A 92 -1.60 17.13 1.82
C LYS A 92 -0.22 17.47 1.26
N ALA A 93 0.80 16.71 1.62
CA ALA A 93 2.15 16.89 1.09
C ALA A 93 2.18 16.69 -0.44
N ALA A 94 1.51 15.66 -0.94
CA ALA A 94 1.38 15.41 -2.37
C ALA A 94 0.65 16.57 -3.09
N LYS A 95 -0.39 17.14 -2.47
CA LYS A 95 -1.10 18.32 -3.02
C LYS A 95 -0.18 19.54 -3.14
N ILE A 96 0.69 19.77 -2.16
CA ILE A 96 1.67 20.87 -2.19
C ILE A 96 2.70 20.63 -3.32
N ALA A 97 3.27 19.42 -3.39
CA ALA A 97 4.22 19.06 -4.45
C ALA A 97 3.60 19.18 -5.85
N ARG A 98 2.33 18.81 -5.99
CA ARG A 98 1.59 18.85 -7.26
C ARG A 98 1.53 20.24 -7.89
N VAL A 99 1.48 21.31 -7.08
CA VAL A 99 1.47 22.71 -7.57
C VAL A 99 2.70 23.01 -8.42
N HIS A 100 3.82 22.34 -8.12
CA HIS A 100 5.09 22.49 -8.84
C HIS A 100 5.40 21.30 -9.78
N GLY A 101 4.38 20.60 -10.26
CA GLY A 101 4.51 19.49 -11.21
C GLY A 101 4.60 18.10 -10.57
N GLY A 102 4.53 17.99 -9.26
CA GLY A 102 4.58 16.71 -8.54
C GLY A 102 5.99 16.22 -8.26
N PHE A 103 6.13 14.91 -8.13
CA PHE A 103 7.40 14.25 -7.84
C PHE A 103 8.09 13.81 -9.13
N LYS A 104 9.41 13.91 -9.14
CA LYS A 104 10.26 13.28 -10.16
C LYS A 104 11.04 12.14 -9.51
N ALA A 105 10.82 10.93 -9.98
CA ALA A 105 11.45 9.73 -9.48
C ALA A 105 12.21 9.02 -10.60
N LYS A 106 13.41 8.55 -10.29
CA LYS A 106 14.22 7.70 -11.16
C LYS A 106 14.65 6.49 -10.35
N SER A 107 14.45 5.31 -10.90
CA SER A 107 14.97 4.07 -10.34
C SER A 107 16.13 3.61 -11.22
N GLU A 108 17.23 3.24 -10.60
CA GLU A 108 18.30 2.49 -11.23
C GLU A 108 18.05 0.99 -11.08
N GLN A 109 19.06 0.16 -11.23
CA GLN A 109 18.90 -1.29 -11.08
C GLN A 109 18.38 -1.65 -9.69
N SER A 110 17.35 -2.49 -9.63
CA SER A 110 16.84 -3.02 -8.35
C SER A 110 17.83 -4.06 -7.80
N TYR A 111 18.39 -3.78 -6.64
CA TYR A 111 19.22 -4.73 -5.89
C TYR A 111 18.43 -5.24 -4.68
N SER A 112 18.37 -6.55 -4.53
CA SER A 112 17.96 -7.18 -3.27
C SER A 112 19.21 -7.50 -2.45
N ILE A 113 19.26 -7.03 -1.21
CA ILE A 113 20.36 -7.33 -0.29
C ILE A 113 20.04 -8.66 0.38
N GLY A 114 20.88 -9.69 0.12
CA GLY A 114 20.86 -10.96 0.82
C GLY A 114 22.05 -11.07 1.75
N GLN A 115 21.85 -11.63 2.94
CA GLN A 115 22.91 -11.91 3.89
C GLN A 115 22.92 -13.42 4.19
N ILE A 116 24.07 -14.06 3.98
CA ILE A 116 24.28 -15.47 4.30
C ILE A 116 25.37 -15.55 5.38
N GLN A 117 24.98 -16.04 6.56
CA GLN A 117 25.93 -16.29 7.64
C GLN A 117 26.45 -17.73 7.54
N ILE A 118 27.75 -17.87 7.31
CA ILE A 118 28.41 -19.17 7.28
C ILE A 118 29.21 -19.33 8.58
N VAL A 119 28.83 -20.32 9.40
CA VAL A 119 29.57 -20.69 10.62
C VAL A 119 30.40 -21.92 10.35
N ILE A 120 31.72 -21.77 10.29
CA ILE A 120 32.65 -22.89 10.14
C ILE A 120 32.97 -23.41 11.53
N LYS A 121 32.50 -24.61 11.87
CA LYS A 121 32.98 -25.35 13.04
C LYS A 121 34.34 -25.92 12.73
N LYS A 122 35.38 -25.42 13.37
CA LYS A 122 36.72 -26.06 13.32
C LYS A 122 36.64 -27.37 14.10
N PHE A 123 36.68 -28.48 13.42
CA PHE A 123 36.92 -29.75 14.09
C PHE A 123 38.39 -29.71 14.58
N LEU A 124 38.57 -29.61 15.88
CA LEU A 124 39.83 -29.97 16.51
C LEU A 124 39.90 -31.51 16.50
N GLU A 125 40.60 -32.05 15.55
CA GLU A 125 41.10 -33.44 15.69
C GLU A 125 42.18 -33.42 16.76
N LEU A 126 41.97 -34.19 17.82
CA LEU A 126 42.95 -34.53 18.83
C LEU A 126 43.84 -35.69 18.30
#